data_5e1ceacda8aab740806c15b8dadc9e94
#
_entry.id   5e1ceacda8aab740806c15b8dadc9e94
#
_cell.length_a   1.000
_cell.length_b   1.000
_cell.length_c   1.000
_cell.angle_alpha   90.00
_cell.angle_beta   90.00
_cell.angle_gamma   90.00
#
_symmetry.space_group_name_H-M   'P 1'
#
loop_
_entity.id
_entity.type
_entity.pdbx_description
1 polymer ?
#
loop_
_entity_poly.entity_id
_entity_poly.type
_entity_poly.pdbx_seq_one_letter_code
_entity_poly.pdbx_strand_id
1 'polypeptide(L)'
;MEIINRKAKFEYEILDKFEAGIVLTGTEIKSVRNGNANIKDSYAIIKNCEVFLLNMFISEYKEGNIFNHEETRTRKLLLHKNEIRKINDKIKIKGLTIVPLKVYFVRGKAKVEIAVARGKHTYDKKETIKQRDIDREMKKSLKERF
;
A
#
# COMPACT_ATOMS: atom_id res chain seq x y z
N MET A 1 -19.69 2.49 0.62
CA MET A 1 -18.67 3.51 0.80
C MET A 1 -17.30 2.95 0.44
N GLU A 2 -16.52 3.69 -0.33
CA GLU A 2 -15.20 3.26 -0.72
C GLU A 2 -14.19 4.37 -0.56
N ILE A 3 -13.00 4.01 -0.12
CA ILE A 3 -11.91 4.97 -0.05
C ILE A 3 -10.97 4.57 -1.18
N ILE A 4 -10.79 5.43 -2.15
CA ILE A 4 -10.04 5.12 -3.36
C ILE A 4 -8.68 5.81 -3.38
N ASN A 5 -7.67 5.07 -3.80
CA ASN A 5 -6.32 5.61 -3.93
C ASN A 5 -6.13 6.07 -5.38
N ARG A 6 -6.51 7.32 -5.65
CA ARG A 6 -6.40 7.84 -7.01
C ARG A 6 -4.97 8.05 -7.45
N LYS A 7 -4.12 8.36 -6.49
CA LYS A 7 -2.72 8.59 -6.77
C LYS A 7 -2.06 7.34 -7.35
N ALA A 8 -2.46 6.17 -6.87
CA ALA A 8 -1.87 4.93 -7.35
C ALA A 8 -2.10 4.71 -8.83
N LYS A 9 -3.24 5.16 -9.34
CA LYS A 9 -3.54 4.96 -10.74
C LYS A 9 -2.64 5.79 -11.64
N PHE A 10 -2.16 6.91 -11.13
CA PHE A 10 -1.27 7.75 -11.89
C PHE A 10 0.18 7.33 -11.72
N GLU A 11 0.54 6.89 -10.55
CA GLU A 11 1.93 6.59 -10.25
C GLU A 11 2.37 5.17 -10.51
N TYR A 12 1.42 4.26 -10.65
CA TYR A 12 1.75 2.85 -10.78
C TYR A 12 1.05 2.19 -11.95
N GLU A 13 1.76 1.26 -12.55
CA GLU A 13 1.19 0.38 -13.54
C GLU A 13 0.71 -0.83 -12.75
N ILE A 14 -0.58 -1.11 -12.77
CA ILE A 14 -1.16 -2.19 -12.00
C ILE A 14 -1.02 -3.50 -12.75
N LEU A 15 -0.35 -4.45 -12.15
CA LEU A 15 -0.07 -5.72 -12.80
C LEU A 15 -1.01 -6.85 -12.37
N ASP A 16 -1.36 -6.87 -11.08
CA ASP A 16 -2.23 -7.92 -10.56
C ASP A 16 -2.95 -7.38 -9.34
N LYS A 17 -4.16 -7.84 -9.12
CA LYS A 17 -4.98 -7.35 -8.00
C LYS A 17 -5.42 -8.50 -7.10
N PHE A 18 -5.53 -8.20 -5.82
CA PHE A 18 -5.99 -9.17 -4.83
C PHE A 18 -6.89 -8.48 -3.82
N GLU A 19 -7.87 -9.22 -3.30
CA GLU A 19 -8.71 -8.68 -2.24
C GLU A 19 -8.21 -9.25 -0.92
N ALA A 20 -7.95 -8.37 0.03
CA ALA A 20 -7.46 -8.77 1.35
C ALA A 20 -8.42 -8.28 2.42
N GLY A 21 -8.52 -9.04 3.49
CA GLY A 21 -9.19 -8.53 4.68
C GLY A 21 -8.19 -7.63 5.40
N ILE A 22 -8.67 -6.72 6.22
CA ILE A 22 -7.79 -5.88 7.02
C ILE A 22 -8.24 -5.92 8.46
N VAL A 23 -7.28 -6.10 9.36
CA VAL A 23 -7.59 -6.18 10.79
C VAL A 23 -7.64 -4.78 11.36
N LEU A 24 -8.82 -4.36 11.79
CA LEU A 24 -9.04 -3.03 12.32
C LEU A 24 -9.63 -3.10 13.73
N THR A 25 -9.34 -2.09 14.52
CA THR A 25 -9.98 -1.96 15.84
C THR A 25 -11.37 -1.36 15.65
N GLY A 26 -12.16 -1.33 16.71
CA GLY A 26 -13.52 -0.76 16.63
C GLY A 26 -13.53 0.69 16.21
N THR A 27 -12.63 1.52 16.77
CA THR A 27 -12.61 2.94 16.43
C THR A 27 -12.11 3.13 15.00
N GLU A 28 -11.21 2.27 14.54
CA GLU A 28 -10.75 2.36 13.15
C GLU A 28 -11.89 2.06 12.19
N ILE A 29 -12.67 1.05 12.47
CA ILE A 29 -13.81 0.69 11.63
C ILE A 29 -14.78 1.85 11.52
N LYS A 30 -15.07 2.49 12.65
CA LYS A 30 -16.00 3.60 12.65
C LYS A 30 -15.50 4.78 11.85
N SER A 31 -14.20 5.09 11.98
CA SER A 31 -13.61 6.17 11.20
C SER A 31 -13.61 5.87 9.71
N VAL A 32 -13.28 4.64 9.36
CA VAL A 32 -13.27 4.25 7.94
C VAL A 32 -14.68 4.34 7.36
N ARG A 33 -15.68 3.91 8.13
CA ARG A 33 -17.06 3.99 7.65
C ARG A 33 -17.50 5.43 7.43
N ASN A 34 -16.94 6.35 8.18
CA ASN A 34 -17.24 7.77 8.01
C ASN A 34 -16.39 8.42 6.92
N GLY A 35 -15.55 7.62 6.25
CA GLY A 35 -14.70 8.16 5.20
C GLY A 35 -13.46 8.89 5.69
N ASN A 36 -13.16 8.76 6.97
CA ASN A 36 -12.05 9.50 7.56
C ASN A 36 -10.77 8.68 7.55
N ALA A 37 -10.35 8.27 6.37
CA ALA A 37 -9.12 7.50 6.20
C ALA A 37 -8.50 7.83 4.85
N ASN A 38 -7.22 7.57 4.72
CA ASN A 38 -6.48 7.90 3.52
C ASN A 38 -5.43 6.83 3.25
N ILE A 39 -5.36 6.35 2.03
CA ILE A 39 -4.40 5.32 1.66
C ILE A 39 -3.44 5.78 0.56
N LYS A 40 -3.41 7.05 0.26
CA LYS A 40 -2.61 7.52 -0.88
C LYS A 40 -1.11 7.27 -0.76
N ASP A 41 -0.60 7.26 0.45
CA ASP A 41 0.83 7.02 0.65
C ASP A 41 1.09 5.67 1.29
N SER A 42 0.10 4.78 1.23
CA SER A 42 0.21 3.48 1.85
C SER A 42 0.88 2.47 0.93
N TYR A 43 1.50 1.51 1.51
CA TYR A 43 2.08 0.40 0.76
C TYR A 43 2.08 -0.83 1.67
N ALA A 44 2.26 -2.00 1.09
CA ALA A 44 2.25 -3.22 1.87
C ALA A 44 3.59 -3.94 1.75
N ILE A 45 3.92 -4.69 2.78
CA ILE A 45 5.13 -5.49 2.80
C ILE A 45 4.76 -6.89 3.27
N ILE A 46 5.64 -7.84 2.96
CA ILE A 46 5.47 -9.21 3.44
C ILE A 46 6.59 -9.48 4.43
N LYS A 47 6.21 -9.96 5.59
CA LYS A 47 7.18 -10.29 6.62
C LYS A 47 6.71 -11.57 7.28
N ASN A 48 7.57 -12.58 7.34
CA ASN A 48 7.25 -13.87 7.96
C ASN A 48 5.96 -14.47 7.40
N CYS A 49 5.82 -14.42 6.08
CA CYS A 49 4.66 -14.97 5.38
C CYS A 49 3.34 -14.29 5.74
N GLU A 50 3.42 -13.07 6.21
CA GLU A 50 2.24 -12.26 6.51
C GLU A 50 2.37 -10.94 5.80
N VAL A 51 1.23 -10.36 5.44
CA VAL A 51 1.21 -9.10 4.71
C VAL A 51 0.75 -7.99 5.64
N PHE A 52 1.46 -6.88 5.63
CA PHE A 52 1.13 -5.73 6.49
C PHE A 52 1.00 -4.47 5.63
N LEU A 53 0.01 -3.66 5.98
CA LEU A 53 -0.22 -2.38 5.30
C LEU A 53 0.34 -1.26 6.17
N LEU A 54 1.23 -0.47 5.59
CA LEU A 54 1.89 0.62 6.30
C LEU A 54 1.41 1.97 5.78
N ASN A 55 1.53 2.95 6.62
CA ASN A 55 1.20 4.35 6.29
C ASN A 55 -0.25 4.60 5.88
N MET A 56 -1.16 3.73 6.26
CA MET A 56 -2.56 4.03 6.06
C MET A 56 -3.01 4.92 7.21
N PHE A 57 -3.53 6.08 6.88
CA PHE A 57 -4.02 7.01 7.89
C PHE A 57 -5.49 6.73 8.16
N ILE A 58 -5.85 6.56 9.43
CA ILE A 58 -7.23 6.47 9.84
C ILE A 58 -7.38 7.45 11.01
N SER A 59 -8.19 8.47 10.84
CA SER A 59 -8.30 9.50 11.88
C SER A 59 -8.89 8.92 13.14
N GLU A 60 -8.60 9.55 14.25
CA GLU A 60 -9.18 9.13 15.53
C GLU A 60 -10.67 9.33 15.46
N TYR A 61 -11.40 8.43 16.09
CA TYR A 61 -12.85 8.53 16.14
C TYR A 61 -13.17 9.46 17.32
N LYS A 62 -13.82 10.57 17.00
CA LYS A 62 -14.07 11.59 18.02
C LYS A 62 -14.81 11.11 19.24
N GLU A 63 -15.72 10.17 19.06
CA GLU A 63 -16.47 9.63 20.16
C GLU A 63 -15.72 8.52 20.87
N GLY A 64 -14.56 8.13 20.35
CA GLY A 64 -13.72 7.17 21.04
C GLY A 64 -12.99 7.95 22.11
N ASN A 65 -12.70 7.40 23.21
CA ASN A 65 -12.04 8.13 24.28
C ASN A 65 -10.55 7.80 24.29
N ILE A 66 -10.01 7.52 25.46
CA ILE A 66 -8.60 7.24 25.61
C ILE A 66 -8.19 5.93 24.93
N PHE A 67 -9.15 5.12 24.54
CA PHE A 67 -8.85 3.85 23.87
C PHE A 67 -8.87 3.96 22.37
N ASN A 68 -8.70 5.15 21.85
CA ASN A 68 -8.66 5.36 20.42
C ASN A 68 -7.37 4.76 19.83
N HIS A 69 -7.36 4.56 18.54
CA HIS A 69 -6.23 3.93 17.86
C HIS A 69 -5.18 4.96 17.44
N GLU A 70 -3.99 4.46 17.11
CA GLU A 70 -2.96 5.29 16.56
C GLU A 70 -3.27 5.44 15.08
N GLU A 71 -3.24 6.66 14.57
CA GLU A 71 -3.70 6.97 13.22
C GLU A 71 -2.96 6.28 12.09
N THR A 72 -1.68 6.06 12.26
CA THR A 72 -0.89 5.41 11.20
C THR A 72 -0.36 4.04 11.63
N ARG A 73 -1.09 3.37 12.47
CA ARG A 73 -0.71 2.05 12.96
C ARG A 73 -0.51 1.08 11.78
N THR A 74 0.50 0.23 11.87
CA THR A 74 0.69 -0.83 10.89
C THR A 74 -0.43 -1.85 11.06
N ARG A 75 -1.09 -2.20 9.98
CA ARG A 75 -2.24 -3.10 10.03
C ARG A 75 -2.01 -4.35 9.23
N LYS A 76 -2.48 -5.46 9.78
CA LYS A 76 -2.28 -6.74 9.12
C LYS A 76 -3.36 -6.96 8.08
N LEU A 77 -2.96 -7.49 6.95
CA LEU A 77 -3.88 -7.87 5.89
C LEU A 77 -4.06 -9.37 5.91
N LEU A 78 -5.26 -9.82 5.61
CA LEU A 78 -5.58 -11.23 5.61
C LEU A 78 -5.79 -11.74 4.19
N LEU A 79 -4.95 -12.68 3.80
CA LEU A 79 -5.02 -13.28 2.48
C LEU A 79 -4.79 -14.79 2.63
N HIS A 80 -5.16 -15.53 1.61
CA HIS A 80 -4.88 -16.96 1.60
C HIS A 80 -3.39 -17.19 1.35
N LYS A 81 -2.87 -18.26 1.88
CA LYS A 81 -1.44 -18.57 1.73
C LYS A 81 -1.00 -18.61 0.28
N ASN A 82 -1.88 -19.10 -0.59
CA ASN A 82 -1.56 -19.17 -2.01
C ASN A 82 -1.38 -17.79 -2.60
N GLU A 83 -2.21 -16.85 -2.16
CA GLU A 83 -2.14 -15.48 -2.64
C GLU A 83 -0.87 -14.81 -2.13
N ILE A 84 -0.54 -15.04 -0.87
CA ILE A 84 0.66 -14.44 -0.29
C ILE A 84 1.89 -14.96 -1.03
N ARG A 85 1.88 -16.23 -1.37
CA ARG A 85 2.98 -16.83 -2.08
C ARG A 85 3.14 -16.23 -3.47
N LYS A 86 2.03 -16.05 -4.17
CA LYS A 86 2.04 -15.44 -5.49
C LYS A 86 2.56 -14.02 -5.44
N ILE A 87 2.09 -13.27 -4.46
CA ILE A 87 2.52 -11.89 -4.30
C ILE A 87 4.01 -11.84 -3.97
N ASN A 88 4.44 -12.69 -3.06
CA ASN A 88 5.83 -12.72 -2.64
C ASN A 88 6.75 -13.03 -3.83
N ASP A 89 6.34 -13.96 -4.68
CA ASP A 89 7.14 -14.29 -5.84
C ASP A 89 7.23 -13.14 -6.81
N LYS A 90 6.14 -12.39 -6.96
CA LYS A 90 6.13 -11.26 -7.86
C LYS A 90 6.94 -10.08 -7.36
N ILE A 91 6.89 -9.80 -6.08
CA ILE A 91 7.62 -8.64 -5.58
C ILE A 91 9.11 -8.87 -5.47
N LYS A 92 9.56 -10.09 -5.75
CA LYS A 92 10.99 -10.34 -5.79
C LYS A 92 11.56 -9.72 -7.08
N ILE A 93 10.68 -9.44 -8.04
CA ILE A 93 11.10 -8.80 -9.27
C ILE A 93 11.37 -7.34 -8.96
N LYS A 94 12.53 -6.87 -9.37
CA LYS A 94 12.93 -5.50 -9.09
C LYS A 94 11.92 -4.50 -9.65
N GLY A 95 11.62 -3.52 -8.85
CA GLY A 95 10.69 -2.46 -9.26
C GLY A 95 9.24 -2.71 -8.95
N LEU A 96 8.90 -3.87 -8.41
CA LEU A 96 7.52 -4.14 -8.06
C LEU A 96 7.28 -3.90 -6.58
N THR A 97 6.09 -3.43 -6.27
CA THR A 97 5.70 -3.18 -4.89
C THR A 97 4.21 -3.52 -4.75
N ILE A 98 3.71 -3.47 -3.54
CA ILE A 98 2.30 -3.74 -3.27
C ILE A 98 1.67 -2.45 -2.78
N VAL A 99 0.62 -2.00 -3.47
CA VAL A 99 -0.06 -0.76 -3.09
C VAL A 99 -1.55 -1.04 -2.92
N PRO A 100 -2.21 -0.35 -1.99
CA PRO A 100 -3.66 -0.48 -1.85
C PRO A 100 -4.35 0.41 -2.88
N LEU A 101 -5.39 -0.10 -3.48
CA LEU A 101 -6.15 0.65 -4.49
C LEU A 101 -7.44 1.23 -3.92
N LYS A 102 -8.08 0.50 -3.03
CA LYS A 102 -9.29 0.99 -2.38
C LYS A 102 -9.62 0.18 -1.15
N VAL A 103 -10.37 0.80 -0.26
CA VAL A 103 -10.86 0.16 0.96
C VAL A 103 -12.38 0.19 0.89
N TYR A 104 -13.02 -0.90 1.19
CA TYR A 104 -14.47 -1.00 1.13
C TYR A 104 -14.97 -2.03 2.14
N PHE A 105 -16.29 -2.13 2.29
CA PHE A 105 -16.87 -3.09 3.22
C PHE A 105 -17.67 -4.13 2.46
N VAL A 106 -17.52 -5.38 2.87
CA VAL A 106 -18.30 -6.48 2.32
C VAL A 106 -18.90 -7.19 3.50
N ARG A 107 -20.23 -7.20 3.57
CA ARG A 107 -20.94 -7.83 4.66
C ARG A 107 -20.45 -7.40 6.02
N GLY A 108 -20.21 -6.10 6.16
CA GLY A 108 -19.76 -5.53 7.43
C GLY A 108 -18.27 -5.69 7.72
N LYS A 109 -17.53 -6.35 6.86
CA LYS A 109 -16.10 -6.54 7.07
C LYS A 109 -15.29 -5.63 6.18
N ALA A 110 -14.26 -5.03 6.72
CA ALA A 110 -13.40 -4.15 5.94
C ALA A 110 -12.51 -4.97 5.03
N LYS A 111 -12.43 -4.57 3.78
CA LYS A 111 -11.60 -5.20 2.76
C LYS A 111 -10.76 -4.16 2.07
N VAL A 112 -9.62 -4.58 1.58
CA VAL A 112 -8.72 -3.70 0.85
C VAL A 112 -8.38 -4.40 -0.46
N GLU A 113 -8.52 -3.68 -1.56
CA GLU A 113 -8.04 -4.21 -2.83
C GLU A 113 -6.58 -3.77 -2.93
N ILE A 114 -5.68 -4.73 -2.99
CA ILE A 114 -4.26 -4.43 -3.12
C ILE A 114 -3.79 -4.88 -4.49
N ALA A 115 -2.70 -4.33 -4.94
CA ALA A 115 -2.17 -4.67 -6.25
C ALA A 115 -0.66 -4.77 -6.23
N VAL A 116 -0.15 -5.71 -7.03
CA VAL A 116 1.27 -5.73 -7.32
C VAL A 116 1.42 -4.74 -8.46
N ALA A 117 2.28 -3.78 -8.31
CA ALA A 117 2.39 -2.67 -9.22
C ALA A 117 3.83 -2.26 -9.46
N ARG A 118 4.04 -1.63 -10.61
CA ARG A 118 5.35 -1.11 -10.97
C ARG A 118 5.21 0.41 -11.05
N GLY A 119 6.15 1.12 -10.48
CA GLY A 119 6.13 2.56 -10.55
C GLY A 119 6.25 3.04 -11.99
N LYS A 120 5.41 3.97 -12.37
CA LYS A 120 5.51 4.57 -13.69
C LYS A 120 6.59 5.61 -13.66
N HIS A 121 7.42 5.62 -14.65
CA HIS A 121 8.50 6.59 -14.68
C HIS A 121 8.23 7.71 -15.68
N THR A 122 6.97 7.99 -15.88
CA THR A 122 6.62 9.03 -16.84
C THR A 122 7.14 10.38 -16.39
N TYR A 123 7.14 10.60 -15.09
CA TYR A 123 7.65 11.85 -14.59
C TYR A 123 9.16 11.90 -14.78
N ASP A 124 9.77 10.72 -14.91
CA ASP A 124 11.18 10.66 -15.06
C ASP A 124 11.63 10.97 -16.45
N LYS A 125 10.75 11.09 -17.37
CA LYS A 125 11.18 11.36 -18.70
C LYS A 125 11.79 12.70 -18.79
N LYS A 126 11.37 13.57 -17.98
CA LYS A 126 11.93 14.89 -17.97
C LYS A 126 13.18 14.77 -17.25
N GLU A 127 13.15 14.03 -16.18
CA GLU A 127 14.30 13.90 -15.38
C GLU A 127 15.15 12.79 -15.83
N THR A 128 14.72 12.04 -16.81
CA THR A 128 15.47 10.88 -17.19
C THR A 128 16.86 11.22 -17.64
N ILE A 129 17.00 12.32 -18.25
CA ILE A 129 18.30 12.72 -18.74
C ILE A 129 19.13 13.08 -17.58
N LYS A 130 18.55 13.86 -16.70
CA LYS A 130 19.19 14.29 -15.52
C LYS A 130 19.36 13.08 -14.66
N GLN A 131 18.33 12.30 -14.58
CA GLN A 131 18.30 11.15 -13.74
C GLN A 131 19.26 10.08 -14.24
N ARG A 132 19.43 10.02 -15.50
CA ARG A 132 20.32 9.06 -16.06
C ARG A 132 21.74 9.34 -15.70
N ASP A 133 22.08 10.57 -15.62
CA ASP A 133 23.44 10.94 -15.27
C ASP A 133 23.64 10.66 -13.80
N ILE A 134 22.65 10.96 -13.01
CA ILE A 134 22.70 10.69 -11.59
C ILE A 134 22.75 9.19 -11.41
N ASP A 135 21.92 8.46 -12.13
CA ASP A 135 21.90 7.03 -12.02
C ASP A 135 23.19 6.42 -12.47
N ARG A 136 23.83 7.01 -13.39
CA ARG A 136 25.05 6.45 -13.87
C ARG A 136 26.08 6.61 -12.83
N GLU A 137 26.08 7.73 -12.17
CA GLU A 137 27.00 7.97 -11.13
C GLU A 137 26.58 7.14 -9.97
N MET A 138 25.30 7.09 -9.71
CA MET A 138 24.84 6.32 -8.62
C MET A 138 25.00 4.88 -8.91
N LYS A 139 24.89 4.47 -10.12
CA LYS A 139 25.06 3.11 -10.42
C LYS A 139 26.47 2.79 -10.37
N LYS A 140 27.27 3.72 -10.46
CA LYS A 140 28.64 3.50 -10.31
C LYS A 140 28.81 3.41 -8.87
N SER A 141 28.25 4.31 -8.14
CA SER A 141 28.41 4.26 -6.74
C SER A 141 27.43 3.30 -6.25
N LEU A 142 26.31 3.12 -6.89
CA LEU A 142 25.39 2.22 -6.39
C LEU A 142 25.51 0.92 -6.90
N LYS A 143 26.08 0.81 -7.89
CA LYS A 143 26.39 -0.43 -8.34
C LYS A 143 27.29 -0.85 -7.48
N GLU A 144 27.69 0.06 -6.88
CA GLU A 144 28.49 -0.10 -5.93
C GLU A 144 27.66 -0.14 -4.80
N ARG A 145 26.57 0.39 -4.70
CA ARG A 145 25.85 0.30 -3.54
C ARG A 145 24.62 -0.39 -3.71
N PHE A 146 24.30 -0.76 -4.82
CA PHE A 146 23.14 -1.55 -4.91
C PHE A 146 23.55 -2.91 -5.25
#